data_558a3ee8787be59c45db4aa6b4b17d30
#
_entry.id   558a3ee8787be59c45db4aa6b4b17d30
#
_cell.length_a   1.000
_cell.length_b   1.000
_cell.length_c   1.000
_cell.angle_alpha   90.00
_cell.angle_beta   90.00
_cell.angle_gamma   90.00
#
_symmetry.space_group_name_H-M   'P 1'
#
loop_
_entity.id
_entity.type
_entity.pdbx_description
1 polymer ?
#
loop_
_entity_poly.entity_id
_entity_poly.type
_entity_poly.pdbx_seq_one_letter_code
_entity_poly.pdbx_strand_id
1 'polypeptide(L)' 'MIAEVIVDIAASETDRIFDYLCDENTIVGSRVNAPFGGKTVTGFVMRLKETSSYPMEKLKKIKLCLW' A
#
# COMPACT_ATOMS: atom_id res chain seq x y z
N MET A 1 -3.60 -11.27 1.01
CA MET A 1 -3.43 -10.59 -0.29
C MET A 1 -2.57 -9.35 -0.11
N ILE A 2 -1.86 -8.97 -1.13
CA ILE A 2 -0.93 -7.85 -1.11
C ILE A 2 -1.35 -6.83 -2.16
N ALA A 3 -1.33 -5.56 -1.78
CA ALA A 3 -1.59 -4.45 -2.68
C ALA A 3 -0.29 -3.70 -2.94
N GLU A 4 0.00 -3.43 -4.21
CA GLU A 4 1.02 -2.46 -4.58
C GLU A 4 0.36 -1.10 -4.55
N VAL A 5 0.79 -0.26 -3.63
CA VAL A 5 0.18 1.04 -3.40
C VAL A 5 1.17 2.14 -3.79
N ILE A 6 0.73 3.02 -4.65
CA ILE A 6 1.49 4.24 -4.92
C ILE A 6 1.09 5.26 -3.86
N VAL A 7 2.04 5.67 -3.04
CA VAL A 7 1.77 6.59 -1.93
C VAL A 7 2.06 8.03 -2.33
N ASP A 8 1.25 8.93 -1.80
CA ASP A 8 1.40 10.36 -2.04
C ASP A 8 2.35 10.93 -1.00
N ILE A 9 3.64 10.93 -1.34
CA ILE A 9 4.69 11.47 -0.46
C ILE A 9 5.52 12.48 -1.25
N ALA A 10 6.13 13.41 -0.53
CA ALA A 10 6.87 14.51 -1.13
C ALA A 10 8.27 14.15 -1.66
N ALA A 11 8.73 12.94 -1.42
CA ALA A 11 10.08 12.52 -1.84
C ALA A 11 10.09 12.23 -3.33
N SER A 12 10.68 13.13 -4.11
CA SER A 12 10.65 13.06 -5.57
C SER A 12 11.60 12.04 -6.18
N GLU A 13 12.59 11.58 -5.44
CA GLU A 13 13.62 10.67 -5.97
C GLU A 13 13.48 9.24 -5.51
N THR A 14 12.45 8.94 -4.73
CA THR A 14 12.25 7.62 -4.17
C THR A 14 11.05 6.96 -4.85
N ASP A 15 11.14 5.66 -5.07
CA ASP A 15 9.98 4.89 -5.52
C ASP A 15 8.85 5.10 -4.54
N ARG A 16 7.68 5.40 -5.09
CA ARG A 16 6.48 5.65 -4.30
C ARG A 16 5.58 4.43 -4.22
N ILE A 17 5.98 3.33 -4.81
CA ILE A 17 5.19 2.11 -4.85
C ILE A 17 5.72 1.15 -3.79
N PHE A 18 4.84 0.78 -2.87
CA PHE A 18 5.20 -0.11 -1.77
C PHE A 18 4.16 -1.21 -1.63
N ASP A 19 4.59 -2.37 -1.14
CA ASP A 19 3.71 -3.49 -0.88
C ASP A 19 3.09 -3.36 0.50
N TYR A 20 1.78 -3.57 0.59
CA TYR A 20 1.04 -3.59 1.86
C TYR A 20 0.13 -4.80 1.89
N LEU A 21 -0.11 -5.30 3.08
CA LEU A 21 -1.14 -6.32 3.27
C LEU A 21 -2.51 -5.70 3.11
N CYS A 22 -3.41 -6.37 2.45
CA CYS A 22 -4.78 -5.90 2.26
C CYS A 22 -5.76 -7.08 2.36
N ASP A 23 -7.05 -6.76 2.47
CA ASP A 23 -8.08 -7.78 2.51
C ASP A 23 -8.68 -8.04 1.12
N GLU A 24 -9.61 -8.99 1.07
CA GLU A 24 -10.24 -9.40 -0.20
C GLU A 24 -11.12 -8.33 -0.81
N ASN A 25 -11.52 -7.33 -0.03
CA ASN A 25 -12.39 -6.27 -0.52
C ASN A 25 -11.62 -5.13 -1.18
N THR A 26 -10.29 -5.16 -1.11
CA THR A 26 -9.46 -4.16 -1.73
C THR A 26 -9.48 -4.35 -3.24
N ILE A 27 -9.68 -3.27 -3.98
CA ILE A 27 -9.72 -3.32 -5.44
C ILE A 27 -8.70 -2.34 -6.04
N VAL A 28 -8.23 -2.65 -7.24
CA VAL A 28 -7.34 -1.76 -7.99
C VAL A 28 -8.03 -0.44 -8.25
N GLY A 29 -7.31 0.65 -8.03
CA GLY A 29 -7.85 2.00 -8.15
C GLY A 29 -8.41 2.56 -6.85
N SER A 30 -8.52 1.74 -5.80
CA SER A 30 -9.00 2.21 -4.51
C SER A 30 -8.05 3.21 -3.89
N ARG A 31 -8.62 4.21 -3.24
CA ARG A 31 -7.85 5.15 -2.45
C ARG A 31 -7.77 4.63 -1.02
N VAL A 32 -6.57 4.59 -0.46
CA VAL A 32 -6.34 3.97 0.83
C VAL A 32 -5.43 4.81 1.70
N ASN A 33 -5.54 4.59 3.01
CA ASN A 33 -4.57 5.12 3.97
C ASN A 33 -3.65 3.99 4.39
N ALA A 34 -2.37 4.24 4.40
CA ALA A 34 -1.36 3.24 4.72
C ALA A 34 -0.29 3.84 5.62
N PRO A 35 0.30 3.02 6.50
CA PRO A 35 1.39 3.49 7.36
C PRO A 35 2.67 3.64 6.55
N PHE A 36 3.41 4.71 6.82
CA PHE A 36 4.67 4.96 6.14
C PHE A 36 5.56 5.81 7.03
N GLY A 37 6.70 5.23 7.47
CA GLY A 37 7.68 5.95 8.26
C GLY A 37 7.13 6.59 9.53
N GLY A 38 6.25 5.89 10.25
CA GLY A 38 5.64 6.41 11.47
C GLY A 38 4.49 7.37 11.24
N LYS A 39 4.11 7.58 9.99
CA LYS A 39 2.99 8.45 9.59
C LYS A 39 1.94 7.64 8.88
N THR A 40 0.77 8.24 8.69
CA THR A 40 -0.24 7.69 7.79
C THR A 40 -0.25 8.52 6.52
N VAL A 41 -0.13 7.85 5.39
CA VAL A 41 -0.15 8.51 4.09
C VAL A 41 -1.30 7.98 3.26
N THR A 42 -1.72 8.77 2.29
CA THR A 42 -2.76 8.37 1.34
C THR A 42 -2.10 7.82 0.08
N GLY A 43 -2.69 6.81 -0.50
CA GLY A 43 -2.20 6.26 -1.75
C GLY A 43 -3.32 5.61 -2.54
N PHE A 44 -2.95 5.05 -3.69
CA PHE A 44 -3.87 4.33 -4.57
C PHE A 44 -3.35 2.94 -4.82
N VAL A 45 -4.26 1.97 -4.87
CA VAL A 45 -3.89 0.59 -5.19
C VAL A 45 -3.64 0.50 -6.69
N MET A 46 -2.40 0.17 -7.03
CA MET A 46 -2.00 0.03 -8.43
C MET A 46 -2.23 -1.39 -8.93
N ARG A 47 -2.02 -2.38 -8.07
CA ARG A 47 -2.12 -3.78 -8.43
C ARG A 47 -2.32 -4.63 -7.19
N LEU A 48 -2.97 -5.77 -7.38
CA LEU A 48 -3.12 -6.78 -6.33
C LEU A 48 -2.30 -8.00 -6.71
N LYS A 49 -1.72 -8.65 -5.70
CA LYS A 49 -0.93 -9.87 -5.90
C LYS A 49 -0.96 -10.72 -4.65
N GLU A 50 -0.57 -11.98 -4.78
CA GLU A 50 -0.59 -12.91 -3.66
C GLU A 50 0.72 -12.98 -2.91
N THR A 51 1.83 -12.63 -3.57
CA THR A 51 3.16 -12.74 -2.97
C THR A 51 3.94 -11.44 -3.16
N SER A 52 4.92 -11.24 -2.29
CA SER A 52 5.81 -10.09 -2.33
C SER A 52 7.25 -10.58 -2.28
N SER A 53 8.18 -9.78 -2.79
CA SER A 53 9.61 -10.02 -2.62
C SER A 53 10.07 -9.78 -1.19
N TYR A 54 9.25 -9.12 -0.38
CA TYR A 54 9.53 -8.91 1.04
C TYR A 54 8.88 -9.99 1.88
N PRO A 55 9.47 -10.36 3.03
CA PRO A 55 8.81 -11.28 3.96
C PRO A 55 7.46 -10.73 4.42
N MET A 56 6.45 -11.58 4.47
CA MET A 56 5.11 -11.16 4.86
C MET A 56 5.08 -10.51 6.24
N GLU A 57 5.91 -10.96 7.14
CA GLU A 57 6.00 -10.43 8.51
C GLU A 57 6.52 -8.99 8.55
N LYS A 58 7.15 -8.53 7.49
CA LYS A 58 7.65 -7.15 7.40
C LYS A 58 6.69 -6.22 6.70
N LEU A 59 5.66 -6.74 6.08
CA LEU A 59 4.68 -5.93 5.39
C LEU A 59 3.68 -5.36 6.39
N LYS A 60 3.38 -4.09 6.25
CA LYS A 60 2.36 -3.43 7.06
C LYS A 60 1.03 -3.51 6.36
N LYS A 61 -0.04 -3.39 7.11
CA LYS A 61 -1.38 -3.48 6.58
C LYS A 61 -1.93 -2.09 6.25
N ILE A 62 -2.69 -2.01 5.19
CA ILE A 62 -3.47 -0.81 4.86
C ILE A 62 -4.38 -0.51 6.06
N LYS A 63 -4.42 0.75 6.49
CA LYS A 63 -5.20 1.16 7.65
C LYS A 63 -6.67 1.34 7.32
N LEU A 64 -6.96 1.93 6.18
CA LEU A 64 -8.34 2.26 5.80
C LEU A 64 -8.45 2.35 4.30
N CYS A 65 -9.49 1.74 3.76
CA CYS A 65 -9.84 1.90 2.36
C CYS A 65 -10.88 3.03 2.26
N LEU A 66 -10.55 4.10 1.55
CA LEU A 66 -11.40 5.28 1.46
C LEU A 66 -12.47 5.13 0.38
N TRP A 67 -12.15 4.50 -0.73
CA TRP A 67 -13.12 4.18 -1.79
C TRP A 67 -12.51 3.30 -2.89
#